data_ccdda2bb49e50032bae8e409ef1f48d8
#
_entry.id   ccdda2bb49e50032bae8e409ef1f48d8
#
_cell.length_a   1.000
_cell.length_b   1.000
_cell.length_c   1.000
_cell.angle_alpha   90.00
_cell.angle_beta   90.00
_cell.angle_gamma   90.00
#
_symmetry.space_group_name_H-M   'P 1'
#
loop_
_entity.id
_entity.type
_entity.pdbx_description
1 polymer ?
#
loop_
_entity_poly.entity_id
_entity_poly.type
_entity_poly.pdbx_seq_one_letter_code
_entity_poly.pdbx_strand_id
1 'polypeptide(L)'
;MGQACNLAEVAMGMLMEATTPATHRWIPKAMNTQYLAKAQTRLTAEARLTKAIDWDTATDGREVLVSVEVRDTDGNEVVHCDITTWVTPA
;
A
#
# COMPACT_ATOMS: atom_id res chain seq x y z
N MET A 1 12.31 -8.18 -10.70
CA MET A 1 12.18 -7.15 -9.66
C MET A 1 10.93 -6.32 -9.83
N GLY A 2 10.68 -5.84 -11.03
CA GLY A 2 9.56 -4.93 -11.27
C GLY A 2 8.19 -5.49 -10.99
N GLN A 3 7.97 -6.79 -11.20
CA GLN A 3 6.63 -7.38 -11.07
C GLN A 3 6.11 -7.35 -9.63
N ALA A 4 6.95 -7.68 -8.65
CA ALA A 4 6.53 -7.67 -7.26
C ALA A 4 6.24 -6.25 -6.76
N CYS A 5 7.08 -5.29 -7.16
CA CYS A 5 6.87 -3.88 -6.81
C CYS A 5 5.62 -3.33 -7.50
N ASN A 6 5.40 -3.66 -8.77
CA ASN A 6 4.20 -3.23 -9.47
C ASN A 6 2.94 -3.80 -8.84
N LEU A 7 2.98 -5.06 -8.44
CA LEU A 7 1.85 -5.69 -7.77
C LEU A 7 1.55 -5.00 -6.44
N ALA A 8 2.58 -4.65 -5.68
CA ALA A 8 2.41 -3.94 -4.41
C ALA A 8 1.81 -2.55 -4.63
N GLU A 9 2.28 -1.83 -5.65
CA GLU A 9 1.73 -0.51 -5.99
C GLU A 9 0.27 -0.59 -6.40
N VAL A 10 -0.09 -1.59 -7.20
CA VAL A 10 -1.48 -1.79 -7.62
C VAL A 10 -2.35 -2.10 -6.41
N ALA A 11 -1.91 -2.98 -5.52
CA ALA A 11 -2.67 -3.32 -4.32
C ALA A 11 -2.88 -2.11 -3.42
N MET A 12 -1.84 -1.31 -3.23
CA MET A 12 -1.92 -0.07 -2.46
C MET A 12 -2.89 0.92 -3.12
N GLY A 13 -2.78 1.09 -4.44
CA GLY A 13 -3.64 2.01 -5.18
C GLY A 13 -5.11 1.61 -5.07
N MET A 14 -5.41 0.32 -5.20
CA MET A 14 -6.77 -0.16 -5.06
C MET A 14 -7.32 0.08 -3.65
N LEU A 15 -6.50 -0.17 -2.62
CA LEU A 15 -6.89 0.08 -1.24
C LEU A 15 -7.18 1.57 -1.02
N MET A 16 -6.29 2.44 -1.48
CA MET A 16 -6.45 3.89 -1.29
C MET A 16 -7.66 4.42 -2.04
N GLU A 17 -7.91 3.95 -3.28
CA GLU A 17 -9.09 4.35 -4.03
C GLU A 17 -10.38 3.90 -3.36
N ALA A 18 -10.39 2.70 -2.78
CA ALA A 18 -11.55 2.19 -2.08
C ALA A 18 -11.80 2.89 -0.73
N THR A 19 -10.74 3.36 -0.09
CA THR A 19 -10.80 3.91 1.28
C THR A 19 -10.96 5.42 1.27
N THR A 20 -10.35 6.13 0.31
CA THR A 20 -10.35 7.59 0.27
C THR A 20 -11.68 8.12 -0.22
N PRO A 21 -12.39 8.95 0.58
CA PRO A 21 -13.65 9.52 0.13
C PRO A 21 -13.44 10.60 -0.95
N ALA A 22 -14.52 10.97 -1.63
CA ALA A 22 -14.46 11.96 -2.70
C ALA A 22 -14.01 13.34 -2.22
N THR A 23 -14.08 13.59 -0.92
CA THR A 23 -13.65 14.85 -0.31
C THR A 23 -12.14 14.97 -0.18
N HIS A 24 -11.40 13.89 -0.44
CA HIS A 24 -9.95 13.84 -0.27
C HIS A 24 -9.29 13.26 -1.51
N ARG A 25 -7.98 13.49 -1.61
CA ARG A 25 -7.15 12.87 -2.61
C ARG A 25 -5.87 12.37 -1.96
N TRP A 26 -5.18 11.44 -2.62
CA TRP A 26 -3.96 10.86 -2.09
C TRP A 26 -2.89 10.80 -3.16
N ILE A 27 -1.63 10.87 -2.73
CA ILE A 27 -0.48 10.66 -3.59
C ILE A 27 0.53 9.77 -2.85
N PRO A 28 1.23 8.88 -3.56
CA PRO A 28 2.33 8.14 -2.95
C PRO A 28 3.50 9.09 -2.71
N LYS A 29 4.10 9.00 -1.52
CA LYS A 29 5.18 9.89 -1.12
C LYS A 29 6.52 9.17 -1.02
N ALA A 30 6.49 7.95 -0.46
CA ALA A 30 7.69 7.16 -0.28
C ALA A 30 7.32 5.69 -0.23
N MET A 31 8.26 4.83 -0.64
CA MET A 31 8.08 3.40 -0.59
C MET A 31 9.35 2.75 -0.08
N ASN A 32 9.20 1.91 0.93
CA ASN A 32 10.29 1.13 1.49
C ASN A 32 9.99 -0.35 1.21
N THR A 33 10.86 -1.00 0.48
CA THR A 33 10.65 -2.37 0.03
C THR A 33 11.71 -3.30 0.61
N GLN A 34 11.28 -4.41 1.18
CA GLN A 34 12.16 -5.47 1.66
C GLN A 34 11.92 -6.75 0.88
N TYR A 35 12.98 -7.28 0.30
CA TYR A 35 12.93 -8.57 -0.40
C TYR A 35 13.29 -9.67 0.60
N LEU A 36 12.33 -10.53 0.91
CA LEU A 36 12.47 -11.52 1.97
C LEU A 36 12.83 -12.90 1.44
N ALA A 37 12.39 -13.21 0.21
CA ALA A 37 12.65 -14.49 -0.40
C ALA A 37 12.53 -14.36 -1.91
N LYS A 38 13.09 -15.35 -2.62
CA LYS A 38 13.00 -15.39 -4.07
C LYS A 38 11.60 -15.82 -4.50
N ALA A 39 10.98 -14.99 -5.35
CA ALA A 39 9.67 -15.31 -5.90
C ALA A 39 9.83 -16.35 -7.02
N GLN A 40 9.09 -17.45 -6.95
CA GLN A 40 9.21 -18.54 -7.91
C GLN A 40 7.92 -18.87 -8.64
N THR A 41 6.77 -18.42 -8.13
CA THR A 41 5.47 -18.81 -8.64
C THR A 41 4.56 -17.58 -8.71
N ARG A 42 3.25 -17.82 -8.79
CA ARG A 42 2.28 -16.73 -8.74
C ARG A 42 2.38 -15.97 -7.43
N LEU A 43 2.20 -14.68 -7.52
CA LEU A 43 2.27 -13.80 -6.36
C LEU A 43 0.90 -13.22 -6.07
N THR A 44 0.61 -13.04 -4.79
CA THR A 44 -0.59 -12.37 -4.31
C THR A 44 -0.16 -11.24 -3.42
N ALA A 45 -0.71 -10.04 -3.65
CA ALA A 45 -0.42 -8.89 -2.82
C ALA A 45 -1.66 -8.53 -1.99
N GLU A 46 -1.42 -8.22 -0.73
CA GLU A 46 -2.46 -7.75 0.18
C GLU A 46 -2.01 -6.45 0.81
N ALA A 47 -2.78 -5.38 0.59
CA ALA A 47 -2.51 -4.07 1.15
C ALA A 47 -3.45 -3.81 2.32
N ARG A 48 -2.91 -3.21 3.39
CA ARG A 48 -3.72 -2.82 4.54
C ARG A 48 -3.22 -1.51 5.12
N LEU A 49 -4.12 -0.76 5.73
CA LEU A 49 -3.76 0.43 6.48
C LEU A 49 -3.23 0.00 7.85
N THR A 50 -2.14 0.62 8.28
CA THR A 50 -1.57 0.32 9.61
C THR A 50 -2.37 0.95 10.73
N LYS A 51 -3.11 2.02 10.42
CA LYS A 51 -3.99 2.70 11.37
C LYS A 51 -5.25 3.15 10.66
N ALA A 52 -6.35 3.16 11.38
CA ALA A 52 -7.59 3.72 10.85
C ALA A 52 -7.43 5.24 10.66
N ILE A 53 -8.06 5.76 9.61
CA ILE A 53 -8.01 7.18 9.30
C ILE A 53 -9.34 7.81 9.67
N ASP A 54 -9.27 8.92 10.39
CA ASP A 54 -10.44 9.76 10.61
C ASP A 54 -10.45 10.86 9.55
N TRP A 55 -11.26 10.65 8.51
CA TRP A 55 -11.32 11.59 7.39
C TRP A 55 -11.88 12.95 7.79
N ASP A 56 -12.71 12.99 8.82
CA ASP A 56 -13.32 14.24 9.29
C ASP A 56 -12.28 15.17 9.93
N THR A 57 -11.23 14.61 10.49
CA THR A 57 -10.15 15.39 11.10
C THR A 57 -8.94 15.58 10.19
N ALA A 58 -8.93 14.95 9.02
CA ALA A 58 -7.84 15.06 8.06
C ALA A 58 -7.99 16.31 7.20
N THR A 59 -7.91 17.48 7.82
CA THR A 59 -8.17 18.76 7.16
C THR A 59 -6.93 19.44 6.61
N ASP A 60 -5.74 19.08 7.09
CA ASP A 60 -4.48 19.77 6.75
C ASP A 60 -3.48 18.89 6.04
N GLY A 61 -3.91 17.73 5.57
CA GLY A 61 -3.01 16.75 5.00
C GLY A 61 -2.44 15.82 6.06
N ARG A 62 -2.36 14.54 5.75
CA ARG A 62 -1.84 13.53 6.65
C ARG A 62 -1.04 12.48 5.91
N GLU A 63 -0.05 11.95 6.59
CA GLU A 63 0.65 10.77 6.11
C GLU A 63 -0.15 9.54 6.52
N VAL A 64 -0.33 8.65 5.54
CA VAL A 64 -1.02 7.37 5.76
C VAL A 64 -0.05 6.27 5.36
N LEU A 65 0.24 5.39 6.29
CA LEU A 65 1.14 4.28 6.02
C LEU A 65 0.34 3.06 5.60
N VAL A 66 0.67 2.55 4.41
CA VAL A 66 0.06 1.34 3.85
C VAL A 66 1.11 0.24 3.87
N SER A 67 0.77 -0.87 4.49
CA SER A 67 1.62 -2.06 4.52
C SER A 67 1.13 -3.04 3.46
N VAL A 68 2.03 -3.51 2.59
CA VAL A 68 1.70 -4.47 1.55
C VAL A 68 2.55 -5.70 1.72
N GLU A 69 1.91 -6.85 1.81
CA GLU A 69 2.57 -8.15 1.85
C GLU A 69 2.36 -8.84 0.51
N VAL A 70 3.45 -9.26 -0.12
CA VAL A 70 3.40 -10.06 -1.35
C VAL A 70 3.79 -11.48 -0.98
N ARG A 71 2.91 -12.44 -1.29
CA ARG A 71 3.09 -13.84 -0.93
C ARG A 71 3.09 -14.71 -2.17
N ASP A 72 3.80 -15.83 -2.08
CA ASP A 72 3.75 -16.86 -3.12
C ASP A 72 2.57 -17.82 -2.88
N THR A 73 2.44 -18.83 -3.73
CA THR A 73 1.33 -19.79 -3.63
C THR A 73 1.40 -20.68 -2.40
N ASP A 74 2.57 -20.79 -1.79
CA ASP A 74 2.76 -21.56 -0.55
C ASP A 74 2.47 -20.74 0.70
N GLY A 75 2.12 -19.46 0.54
CA GLY A 75 1.83 -18.58 1.66
C GLY A 75 3.04 -17.90 2.25
N ASN A 76 4.22 -18.04 1.65
CA ASN A 76 5.43 -17.40 2.13
C ASN A 76 5.49 -15.94 1.69
N GLU A 77 5.80 -15.05 2.62
CA GLU A 77 5.99 -13.64 2.28
C GLU A 77 7.32 -13.47 1.56
N VAL A 78 7.28 -12.99 0.33
CA VAL A 78 8.46 -12.82 -0.51
C VAL A 78 8.90 -11.36 -0.60
N VAL A 79 7.96 -10.43 -0.47
CA VAL A 79 8.25 -8.99 -0.47
C VAL A 79 7.35 -8.32 0.55
N HIS A 80 7.91 -7.38 1.28
CA HIS A 80 7.17 -6.51 2.18
C HIS A 80 7.42 -5.07 1.78
N CYS A 81 6.34 -4.31 1.55
CA CYS A 81 6.42 -2.90 1.18
C CYS A 81 5.68 -2.05 2.20
N ASP A 82 6.34 -1.01 2.67
CA ASP A 82 5.70 0.04 3.45
C ASP A 82 5.64 1.28 2.58
N ILE A 83 4.44 1.70 2.23
CA ILE A 83 4.23 2.82 1.32
C ILE A 83 3.61 3.96 2.12
N THR A 84 4.30 5.10 2.14
CA THR A 84 3.77 6.31 2.77
C THR A 84 3.00 7.08 1.72
N THR A 85 1.74 7.32 1.98
CA THR A 85 0.89 8.16 1.12
C THR A 85 0.59 9.46 1.83
N TRP A 86 0.36 10.51 1.03
CA TRP A 86 -0.05 11.81 1.53
C TRP A 86 -1.49 12.04 1.13
N VAL A 87 -2.33 12.33 2.10
CA VAL A 87 -3.76 12.54 1.91
C VAL A 87 -4.10 13.98 2.24
N THR A 88 -4.76 14.66 1.32
CA THR A 88 -5.19 16.06 1.51
C THR A 88 -6.66 16.20 1.12
N PRO A 89 -7.35 17.23 1.62
CA PRO A 89 -8.68 17.59 1.12
C PRO A 89 -8.60 17.92 -0.36
N ALA A 90 -9.59 17.45 -1.09
CA ALA A 90 -9.66 17.68 -2.54
C ALA A 90 -10.13 19.11 -2.85
#